data_9ce1f2464e6541f44ea2ee5abac0969b
#
_entry.id   9ce1f2464e6541f44ea2ee5abac0969b
#
_cell.length_a   1.000
_cell.length_b   1.000
_cell.length_c   1.000
_cell.angle_alpha   90.00
_cell.angle_beta   90.00
_cell.angle_gamma   90.00
#
_symmetry.space_group_name_H-M   'P 1'
#
loop_
_entity.id
_entity.type
_entity.pdbx_description
1 polymer ?
#
loop_
_entity_poly.entity_id
_entity_poly.type
_entity_poly.pdbx_seq_one_letter_code
_entity_poly.pdbx_strand_id
1 'polypeptide(L)'
;MAPISTPQTPFGRVLTAMVTPFTADGALDLDGAQRLAAHLVDAGNDGLIVNGTTGESPTTSDAEKDQLVRAVLEAVGDRAHVVAGIGTNDTRHSVDLARTAERTGAHGLLAVTPYYNKPPQEGLLRHFTAIADSTGLPVMLYDIPGRSGVPIDTETLVRLADHPRIVANKDAKGDLGRASWAIAQSGLAWYSGDDMLNLPLLSVGAVGFVSVVGHVVTPDLRALVEAHLSGDVQKATEIHQKLLPVFTGMFRTQGVITTKAALTLQGLPAGPLRLPLVELTAQETAQLKIDLAAGGVQL
;
A
#
# COMPACT_ATOMS: atom_id res chain seq x y z
N MET A 1 -21.98 7.61 -25.30
CA MET A 1 -20.99 7.13 -24.34
C MET A 1 -19.61 7.30 -24.97
N ALA A 2 -18.73 8.07 -24.35
CA ALA A 2 -17.33 8.08 -24.77
C ALA A 2 -16.75 6.65 -24.61
N PRO A 3 -15.81 6.21 -25.47
CA PRO A 3 -15.17 4.92 -25.29
C PRO A 3 -14.49 4.90 -23.92
N ILE A 4 -14.67 3.79 -23.17
CA ILE A 4 -13.96 3.58 -21.92
C ILE A 4 -12.47 3.53 -22.29
N SER A 5 -11.73 4.62 -22.00
CA SER A 5 -10.29 4.63 -22.16
C SER A 5 -9.70 3.56 -21.23
N THR A 6 -8.71 2.83 -21.70
CA THR A 6 -8.00 1.87 -20.86
C THR A 6 -7.50 2.61 -19.61
N PRO A 7 -7.87 2.20 -18.40
CA PRO A 7 -7.46 2.89 -17.19
C PRO A 7 -5.94 2.96 -17.13
N GLN A 8 -5.39 4.15 -16.88
CA GLN A 8 -3.96 4.31 -16.68
C GLN A 8 -3.55 3.61 -15.38
N THR A 9 -2.37 3.00 -15.37
CA THR A 9 -1.78 2.35 -14.19
C THR A 9 -0.52 3.13 -13.79
N PRO A 10 -0.68 4.31 -13.17
CA PRO A 10 0.43 5.25 -12.95
C PRO A 10 1.59 4.67 -12.13
N PHE A 11 1.34 3.61 -11.37
CA PHE A 11 2.33 2.95 -10.52
C PHE A 11 2.47 1.43 -10.78
N GLY A 12 1.94 0.96 -11.93
CA GLY A 12 1.78 -0.48 -12.20
C GLY A 12 0.52 -1.06 -11.57
N ARG A 13 0.43 -2.37 -11.42
CA ARG A 13 -0.78 -3.07 -10.96
C ARG A 13 -0.61 -3.78 -9.63
N VAL A 14 0.54 -4.37 -9.40
CA VAL A 14 0.87 -5.11 -8.18
C VAL A 14 1.91 -4.32 -7.39
N LEU A 15 1.47 -3.67 -6.32
CA LEU A 15 2.34 -2.96 -5.41
C LEU A 15 2.31 -3.61 -4.02
N THR A 16 3.44 -3.58 -3.32
CA THR A 16 3.50 -4.02 -1.92
C THR A 16 3.75 -2.83 -1.00
N ALA A 17 2.93 -2.71 0.06
CA ALA A 17 3.17 -1.79 1.17
C ALA A 17 4.28 -2.36 2.06
N MET A 18 5.52 -2.05 1.71
CA MET A 18 6.73 -2.63 2.28
C MET A 18 6.87 -2.32 3.77
N VAL A 19 7.23 -3.33 4.59
CA VAL A 19 7.66 -3.12 5.97
C VAL A 19 8.99 -2.38 6.01
N THR A 20 9.26 -1.71 7.13
CA THR A 20 10.58 -1.12 7.40
C THR A 20 11.42 -2.11 8.22
N PRO A 21 12.47 -2.69 7.66
CA PRO A 21 13.40 -3.52 8.43
C PRO A 21 14.16 -2.70 9.48
N PHE A 22 14.28 -3.26 10.68
CA PHE A 22 15.08 -2.70 11.76
C PHE A 22 16.16 -3.68 12.21
N THR A 23 17.27 -3.16 12.69
CA THR A 23 18.29 -3.93 13.39
C THR A 23 17.80 -4.36 14.78
N ALA A 24 18.50 -5.29 15.43
CA ALA A 24 18.09 -5.84 16.72
C ALA A 24 17.95 -4.76 17.83
N ASP A 25 18.65 -3.65 17.71
CA ASP A 25 18.58 -2.50 18.62
C ASP A 25 17.52 -1.46 18.20
N GLY A 26 16.75 -1.73 17.13
CA GLY A 26 15.64 -0.90 16.64
C GLY A 26 16.07 0.26 15.75
N ALA A 27 17.34 0.35 15.30
CA ALA A 27 17.75 1.28 14.27
C ALA A 27 17.29 0.82 12.88
N LEU A 28 17.33 1.70 11.86
CA LEU A 28 17.04 1.29 10.48
C LEU A 28 18.07 0.26 9.99
N ASP A 29 17.59 -0.85 9.42
CA ASP A 29 18.42 -1.79 8.65
C ASP A 29 18.30 -1.44 7.15
N LEU A 30 19.10 -0.48 6.69
CA LEU A 30 19.05 -0.02 5.30
C LEU A 30 19.48 -1.12 4.32
N ASP A 31 20.49 -1.91 4.66
CA ASP A 31 20.92 -3.05 3.86
C ASP A 31 19.83 -4.12 3.78
N GLY A 32 19.16 -4.39 4.89
CA GLY A 32 17.98 -5.26 4.93
C GLY A 32 16.83 -4.72 4.09
N ALA A 33 16.60 -3.40 4.12
CA ALA A 33 15.57 -2.77 3.30
C ALA A 33 15.88 -2.88 1.79
N GLN A 34 17.13 -2.72 1.38
CA GLN A 34 17.55 -2.92 -0.01
C GLN A 34 17.36 -4.37 -0.46
N ARG A 35 17.78 -5.35 0.36
CA ARG A 35 17.59 -6.77 0.05
C ARG A 35 16.10 -7.15 -0.03
N LEU A 36 15.28 -6.63 0.90
CA LEU A 36 13.84 -6.89 0.88
C LEU A 36 13.18 -6.26 -0.35
N ALA A 37 13.54 -5.01 -0.70
CA ALA A 37 13.02 -4.34 -1.89
C ALA A 37 13.36 -5.11 -3.17
N ALA A 38 14.61 -5.54 -3.32
CA ALA A 38 15.04 -6.37 -4.46
C ALA A 38 14.24 -7.67 -4.51
N HIS A 39 14.11 -8.40 -3.39
CA HIS A 39 13.33 -9.62 -3.30
C HIS A 39 11.86 -9.42 -3.76
N LEU A 40 11.21 -8.35 -3.30
CA LEU A 40 9.83 -8.07 -3.65
C LEU A 40 9.66 -7.73 -5.14
N VAL A 41 10.59 -6.98 -5.72
CA VAL A 41 10.57 -6.64 -7.15
C VAL A 41 10.88 -7.87 -8.00
N ASP A 42 11.84 -8.70 -7.61
CA ASP A 42 12.17 -9.96 -8.29
C ASP A 42 10.99 -10.95 -8.24
N ALA A 43 10.18 -10.92 -7.18
CA ALA A 43 8.94 -11.70 -7.07
C ALA A 43 7.80 -11.17 -7.97
N GLY A 44 7.95 -9.99 -8.61
CA GLY A 44 7.00 -9.46 -9.59
C GLY A 44 6.20 -8.24 -9.15
N ASN A 45 6.64 -7.49 -8.14
CA ASN A 45 6.02 -6.20 -7.83
C ASN A 45 6.38 -5.15 -8.89
N ASP A 46 5.38 -4.36 -9.34
CA ASP A 46 5.58 -3.19 -10.21
C ASP A 46 6.04 -1.96 -9.41
N GLY A 47 5.77 -1.97 -8.11
CA GLY A 47 6.14 -0.87 -7.23
C GLY A 47 6.07 -1.23 -5.75
N LEU A 48 6.70 -0.39 -4.94
CA LEU A 48 6.73 -0.51 -3.49
C LEU A 48 6.25 0.79 -2.86
N ILE A 49 5.38 0.67 -1.85
CA ILE A 49 5.03 1.80 -0.99
C ILE A 49 5.98 1.78 0.21
N VAL A 50 6.79 2.79 0.34
CA VAL A 50 7.75 2.97 1.45
C VAL A 50 7.19 3.99 2.44
N ASN A 51 7.43 3.81 3.72
CA ASN A 51 6.90 4.70 4.78
C ASN A 51 5.36 4.75 4.87
N GLY A 52 4.66 3.71 4.42
CA GLY A 52 3.23 3.56 4.66
C GLY A 52 2.91 3.08 6.07
N THR A 53 1.65 2.76 6.33
CA THR A 53 1.21 2.19 7.62
C THR A 53 1.96 0.89 7.95
N THR A 54 2.11 0.00 6.96
CA THR A 54 2.86 -1.27 7.09
C THR A 54 4.35 -1.02 7.31
N GLY A 55 4.88 0.12 6.85
CA GLY A 55 6.26 0.56 7.08
C GLY A 55 6.49 1.25 8.43
N GLU A 56 5.56 1.13 9.38
CA GLU A 56 5.64 1.72 10.72
C GLU A 56 5.88 3.26 10.71
N SER A 57 5.27 3.96 9.75
CA SER A 57 5.45 5.41 9.56
C SER A 57 5.28 6.25 10.85
N PRO A 58 4.34 5.94 11.78
CA PRO A 58 4.20 6.72 13.01
C PRO A 58 5.42 6.66 13.96
N THR A 59 6.28 5.65 13.84
CA THR A 59 7.42 5.43 14.73
C THR A 59 8.76 5.65 14.05
N THR A 60 8.76 6.15 12.82
CA THR A 60 9.96 6.57 12.09
C THR A 60 10.06 8.10 12.05
N SER A 61 11.25 8.66 12.26
CA SER A 61 11.52 10.09 12.11
C SER A 61 11.52 10.49 10.61
N ASP A 62 11.42 11.79 10.32
CA ASP A 62 11.48 12.29 8.95
C ASP A 62 12.83 11.98 8.27
N ALA A 63 13.93 12.04 9.05
CA ALA A 63 15.25 11.66 8.56
C ALA A 63 15.34 10.18 8.20
N GLU A 64 14.76 9.30 9.01
CA GLU A 64 14.67 7.86 8.71
C GLU A 64 13.82 7.59 7.48
N LYS A 65 12.72 8.33 7.30
CA LYS A 65 11.87 8.22 6.10
C LYS A 65 12.63 8.56 4.82
N ASP A 66 13.43 9.64 4.84
CA ASP A 66 14.26 10.03 3.70
C ASP A 66 15.33 8.98 3.40
N GLN A 67 16.05 8.50 4.43
CA GLN A 67 17.07 7.46 4.30
C GLN A 67 16.49 6.17 3.71
N LEU A 68 15.31 5.74 4.18
CA LEU A 68 14.68 4.51 3.69
C LEU A 68 14.24 4.64 2.23
N VAL A 69 13.63 5.77 1.84
CA VAL A 69 13.24 6.01 0.43
C VAL A 69 14.48 5.98 -0.47
N ARG A 70 15.58 6.62 -0.05
CA ARG A 70 16.85 6.63 -0.78
C ARG A 70 17.41 5.22 -0.95
N ALA A 71 17.48 4.43 0.12
CA ALA A 71 17.99 3.07 0.08
C ALA A 71 17.18 2.17 -0.86
N VAL A 72 15.84 2.29 -0.83
CA VAL A 72 14.97 1.51 -1.73
C VAL A 72 15.12 1.97 -3.19
N LEU A 73 15.23 3.27 -3.45
CA LEU A 73 15.51 3.80 -4.79
C LEU A 73 16.84 3.30 -5.36
N GLU A 74 17.88 3.26 -4.55
CA GLU A 74 19.20 2.73 -4.95
C GLU A 74 19.12 1.25 -5.34
N ALA A 75 18.28 0.47 -4.67
CA ALA A 75 18.15 -0.96 -4.92
C ALA A 75 17.28 -1.31 -6.14
N VAL A 76 16.19 -0.58 -6.35
CA VAL A 76 15.15 -0.98 -7.32
C VAL A 76 14.52 0.17 -8.12
N GLY A 77 14.98 1.42 -7.94
CA GLY A 77 14.34 2.58 -8.56
C GLY A 77 14.39 2.61 -10.10
N ASP A 78 15.26 1.84 -10.70
CA ASP A 78 15.34 1.63 -12.17
C ASP A 78 14.41 0.51 -12.69
N ARG A 79 13.81 -0.29 -11.81
CA ARG A 79 13.01 -1.48 -12.14
C ARG A 79 11.57 -1.42 -11.64
N ALA A 80 11.29 -0.62 -10.64
CA ALA A 80 9.98 -0.55 -10.01
C ALA A 80 9.66 0.87 -9.50
N HIS A 81 8.38 1.19 -9.38
CA HIS A 81 7.96 2.44 -8.79
C HIS A 81 8.20 2.45 -7.28
N VAL A 82 8.92 3.46 -6.78
CA VAL A 82 9.07 3.72 -5.35
C VAL A 82 8.16 4.88 -4.97
N VAL A 83 7.08 4.59 -4.24
CA VAL A 83 6.06 5.55 -3.82
C VAL A 83 6.21 5.83 -2.33
N ALA A 84 6.47 7.08 -1.98
CA ALA A 84 6.70 7.49 -0.60
C ALA A 84 5.39 7.79 0.14
N GLY A 85 5.18 7.17 1.28
CA GLY A 85 4.13 7.53 2.23
C GLY A 85 4.47 8.84 2.94
N ILE A 86 3.67 9.88 2.73
CA ILE A 86 3.91 11.24 3.23
C ILE A 86 2.73 11.79 4.05
N GLY A 87 1.60 11.09 4.07
CA GLY A 87 0.39 11.56 4.74
C GLY A 87 0.53 11.57 6.25
N THR A 88 0.15 12.69 6.86
CA THR A 88 0.01 12.86 8.30
C THR A 88 -1.32 13.57 8.60
N ASN A 89 -1.63 13.78 9.87
CA ASN A 89 -2.78 14.56 10.30
C ASN A 89 -2.49 16.08 10.40
N ASP A 90 -1.31 16.51 9.97
CA ASP A 90 -0.90 17.92 9.82
C ASP A 90 -0.56 18.19 8.35
N THR A 91 -1.29 19.13 7.74
CA THR A 91 -1.11 19.51 6.33
C THR A 91 0.28 20.05 6.06
N ARG A 92 0.82 20.88 6.94
CA ARG A 92 2.16 21.47 6.79
C ARG A 92 3.23 20.39 6.79
N HIS A 93 3.17 19.49 7.76
CA HIS A 93 4.11 18.36 7.85
C HIS A 93 4.03 17.46 6.61
N SER A 94 2.82 17.14 6.13
CA SER A 94 2.64 16.35 4.90
C SER A 94 3.23 17.04 3.67
N VAL A 95 3.11 18.37 3.56
CA VAL A 95 3.75 19.18 2.50
C VAL A 95 5.27 19.11 2.59
N ASP A 96 5.83 19.22 3.78
CA ASP A 96 7.30 19.17 3.99
C ASP A 96 7.85 17.78 3.62
N LEU A 97 7.13 16.70 4.00
CA LEU A 97 7.46 15.33 3.59
C LEU A 97 7.34 15.11 2.07
N ALA A 98 6.30 15.67 1.43
CA ALA A 98 6.12 15.58 -0.02
C ALA A 98 7.31 16.21 -0.78
N ARG A 99 7.73 17.40 -0.37
CA ARG A 99 8.90 18.10 -0.93
C ARG A 99 10.21 17.33 -0.70
N THR A 100 10.33 16.68 0.46
CA THR A 100 11.50 15.87 0.76
C THR A 100 11.53 14.63 -0.14
N ALA A 101 10.42 13.91 -0.26
CA ALA A 101 10.32 12.72 -1.12
C ALA A 101 10.61 13.05 -2.61
N GLU A 102 10.16 14.21 -3.09
CA GLU A 102 10.49 14.69 -4.44
C GLU A 102 11.98 14.94 -4.61
N ARG A 103 12.61 15.64 -3.68
CA ARG A 103 14.09 15.89 -3.72
C ARG A 103 14.89 14.60 -3.63
N THR A 104 14.40 13.60 -2.92
CA THR A 104 15.02 12.27 -2.81
C THR A 104 14.89 11.46 -4.10
N GLY A 105 13.93 11.79 -4.97
CA GLY A 105 13.72 11.16 -6.26
C GLY A 105 12.65 10.08 -6.26
N ALA A 106 11.72 10.08 -5.29
CA ALA A 106 10.56 9.19 -5.30
C ALA A 106 9.76 9.31 -6.61
N HIS A 107 9.12 8.22 -7.05
CA HIS A 107 8.35 8.20 -8.29
C HIS A 107 6.89 8.64 -8.09
N GLY A 108 6.45 8.76 -6.85
CA GLY A 108 5.13 9.22 -6.47
C GLY A 108 4.93 9.25 -4.97
N LEU A 109 3.76 9.71 -4.56
CA LEU A 109 3.41 9.93 -3.17
C LEU A 109 2.15 9.15 -2.80
N LEU A 110 2.11 8.60 -1.57
CA LEU A 110 0.90 8.07 -0.94
C LEU A 110 0.51 9.00 0.20
N ALA A 111 -0.68 9.63 0.11
CA ALA A 111 -1.21 10.55 1.11
C ALA A 111 -2.42 9.92 1.82
N VAL A 112 -2.22 9.44 3.05
CA VAL A 112 -3.32 8.90 3.86
C VAL A 112 -4.22 10.03 4.35
N THR A 113 -5.53 9.76 4.42
CA THR A 113 -6.51 10.64 5.07
C THR A 113 -6.04 11.04 6.48
N PRO A 114 -6.05 12.34 6.84
CA PRO A 114 -5.70 12.78 8.18
C PRO A 114 -6.43 11.98 9.27
N TYR A 115 -5.67 11.37 10.14
CA TYR A 115 -6.15 10.50 11.22
C TYR A 115 -6.26 11.26 12.52
N TYR A 116 -7.09 10.79 13.46
CA TYR A 116 -7.28 11.31 14.81
C TYR A 116 -8.12 12.61 14.88
N ASN A 117 -7.74 13.69 14.17
CA ASN A 117 -8.39 14.99 14.21
C ASN A 117 -9.68 15.11 13.37
N LYS A 118 -10.02 14.09 12.56
CA LYS A 118 -11.30 13.92 11.84
C LYS A 118 -11.79 15.19 11.12
N PRO A 119 -11.05 15.72 10.15
CA PRO A 119 -11.44 16.91 9.43
C PRO A 119 -12.73 16.71 8.63
N PRO A 120 -13.54 17.76 8.41
CA PRO A 120 -14.66 17.71 7.48
C PRO A 120 -14.18 17.58 6.03
N GLN A 121 -15.07 17.23 5.09
CA GLN A 121 -14.74 17.00 3.68
C GLN A 121 -14.03 18.17 3.01
N GLU A 122 -14.43 19.41 3.30
CA GLU A 122 -13.74 20.60 2.80
C GLU A 122 -12.31 20.71 3.36
N GLY A 123 -12.08 20.25 4.59
CA GLY A 123 -10.74 20.15 5.18
C GLY A 123 -9.88 19.11 4.45
N LEU A 124 -10.45 17.95 4.10
CA LEU A 124 -9.79 16.93 3.30
C LEU A 124 -9.43 17.45 1.90
N LEU A 125 -10.37 18.13 1.24
CA LEU A 125 -10.11 18.73 -0.07
C LEU A 125 -8.92 19.68 -0.02
N ARG A 126 -8.91 20.64 0.92
CA ARG A 126 -7.81 21.61 1.05
C ARG A 126 -6.49 20.95 1.44
N HIS A 127 -6.54 19.94 2.30
CA HIS A 127 -5.35 19.17 2.72
C HIS A 127 -4.67 18.49 1.52
N PHE A 128 -5.41 17.70 0.76
CA PHE A 128 -4.85 16.98 -0.38
C PHE A 128 -4.46 17.89 -1.54
N THR A 129 -5.21 18.97 -1.79
CA THR A 129 -4.84 20.00 -2.76
C THR A 129 -3.52 20.67 -2.39
N ALA A 130 -3.35 21.07 -1.11
CA ALA A 130 -2.11 21.69 -0.64
C ALA A 130 -0.89 20.75 -0.79
N ILE A 131 -1.06 19.44 -0.55
CA ILE A 131 -0.02 18.45 -0.80
C ILE A 131 0.30 18.38 -2.30
N ALA A 132 -0.71 18.23 -3.14
CA ALA A 132 -0.53 18.09 -4.59
C ALA A 132 0.07 19.35 -5.24
N ASP A 133 -0.30 20.54 -4.76
CA ASP A 133 0.29 21.82 -5.19
C ASP A 133 1.77 21.97 -4.82
N SER A 134 2.22 21.28 -3.77
CA SER A 134 3.57 21.44 -3.22
C SER A 134 4.66 20.66 -3.95
N THR A 135 4.30 19.80 -4.90
CA THR A 135 5.21 18.84 -5.55
C THR A 135 4.92 18.68 -7.03
N GLY A 136 5.91 18.22 -7.81
CA GLY A 136 5.78 17.77 -9.18
C GLY A 136 5.33 16.32 -9.33
N LEU A 137 5.32 15.53 -8.23
CA LEU A 137 5.07 14.10 -8.27
C LEU A 137 3.57 13.74 -8.35
N PRO A 138 3.22 12.60 -8.97
CA PRO A 138 1.88 12.05 -8.90
C PRO A 138 1.52 11.59 -7.47
N VAL A 139 0.28 11.86 -7.06
CA VAL A 139 -0.24 11.59 -5.72
C VAL A 139 -1.32 10.50 -5.80
N MET A 140 -1.15 9.47 -5.00
CA MET A 140 -2.18 8.47 -4.67
C MET A 140 -2.80 8.84 -3.32
N LEU A 141 -4.09 9.10 -3.29
CA LEU A 141 -4.85 9.25 -2.04
C LEU A 141 -4.93 7.90 -1.32
N TYR A 142 -5.06 7.91 0.00
CA TYR A 142 -5.27 6.68 0.75
C TYR A 142 -6.44 6.81 1.72
N ASP A 143 -7.53 6.12 1.41
CA ASP A 143 -8.78 6.17 2.14
C ASP A 143 -8.97 4.91 2.98
N ILE A 144 -8.78 5.07 4.31
CA ILE A 144 -8.87 3.99 5.30
C ILE A 144 -9.60 4.48 6.56
N PRO A 145 -10.93 4.65 6.51
CA PRO A 145 -11.70 5.21 7.63
C PRO A 145 -11.64 4.38 8.91
N GLY A 146 -11.40 3.08 8.82
CA GLY A 146 -11.17 2.22 9.99
C GLY A 146 -9.95 2.64 10.83
N ARG A 147 -9.00 3.39 10.24
CA ARG A 147 -7.81 3.93 10.94
C ARG A 147 -7.87 5.44 11.08
N SER A 148 -8.28 6.16 10.03
CA SER A 148 -8.32 7.63 10.03
C SER A 148 -9.52 8.19 10.77
N GLY A 149 -10.61 7.43 10.88
CA GLY A 149 -11.85 7.85 11.53
C GLY A 149 -12.78 8.68 10.65
N VAL A 150 -12.37 9.02 9.41
CA VAL A 150 -13.18 9.68 8.40
C VAL A 150 -12.90 9.10 7.02
N PRO A 151 -13.93 8.83 6.19
CA PRO A 151 -13.75 8.48 4.77
C PRO A 151 -13.55 9.73 3.92
N ILE A 152 -13.06 9.56 2.71
CA ILE A 152 -13.18 10.56 1.65
C ILE A 152 -14.50 10.26 0.91
N ASP A 153 -15.42 11.22 0.90
CA ASP A 153 -16.71 11.07 0.21
C ASP A 153 -16.51 11.13 -1.31
N THR A 154 -17.41 10.49 -2.07
CA THR A 154 -17.34 10.43 -3.55
C THR A 154 -17.27 11.82 -4.17
N GLU A 155 -18.07 12.79 -3.69
CA GLU A 155 -18.04 14.15 -4.19
C GLU A 155 -16.69 14.84 -3.96
N THR A 156 -16.05 14.56 -2.82
CA THR A 156 -14.71 15.07 -2.51
C THR A 156 -13.66 14.44 -3.42
N LEU A 157 -13.75 13.12 -3.69
CA LEU A 157 -12.87 12.42 -4.63
C LEU A 157 -13.01 12.97 -6.05
N VAL A 158 -14.23 13.24 -6.52
CA VAL A 158 -14.49 13.84 -7.83
C VAL A 158 -13.83 15.22 -7.94
N ARG A 159 -13.99 16.08 -6.93
CA ARG A 159 -13.33 17.40 -6.88
C ARG A 159 -11.81 17.30 -6.83
N LEU A 160 -11.27 16.31 -6.11
CA LEU A 160 -9.82 16.07 -6.03
C LEU A 160 -9.26 15.57 -7.37
N ALA A 161 -10.04 14.79 -8.12
CA ALA A 161 -9.65 14.27 -9.42
C ALA A 161 -9.46 15.36 -10.50
N ASP A 162 -10.01 16.57 -10.30
CA ASP A 162 -9.75 17.72 -11.16
C ASP A 162 -8.30 18.23 -11.04
N HIS A 163 -7.59 17.84 -9.98
CA HIS A 163 -6.19 18.22 -9.78
C HIS A 163 -5.25 17.32 -10.58
N PRO A 164 -4.41 17.86 -11.49
CA PRO A 164 -3.64 17.05 -12.46
C PRO A 164 -2.60 16.11 -11.83
N ARG A 165 -2.22 16.34 -10.57
CA ARG A 165 -1.27 15.48 -9.86
C ARG A 165 -1.94 14.42 -8.98
N ILE A 166 -3.23 14.54 -8.71
CA ILE A 166 -3.99 13.50 -7.98
C ILE A 166 -4.46 12.49 -9.01
N VAL A 167 -3.74 11.36 -9.11
CA VAL A 167 -3.90 10.41 -10.21
C VAL A 167 -4.52 9.08 -9.78
N ALA A 168 -4.52 8.80 -8.48
CA ALA A 168 -4.96 7.50 -7.98
C ALA A 168 -5.59 7.59 -6.59
N ASN A 169 -6.36 6.54 -6.24
CA ASN A 169 -6.87 6.31 -4.89
C ASN A 169 -6.60 4.86 -4.47
N LYS A 170 -5.98 4.66 -3.30
CA LYS A 170 -5.92 3.39 -2.58
C LYS A 170 -7.12 3.29 -1.65
N ASP A 171 -7.99 2.32 -1.89
CA ASP A 171 -9.23 2.11 -1.15
C ASP A 171 -9.12 0.94 -0.17
N ALA A 172 -9.27 1.24 1.11
CA ALA A 172 -9.37 0.27 2.20
C ALA A 172 -10.63 0.54 3.05
N LYS A 173 -11.74 0.96 2.41
CA LYS A 173 -13.05 1.19 3.06
C LYS A 173 -13.87 -0.07 3.26
N GLY A 174 -13.73 -1.04 2.36
CA GLY A 174 -14.53 -2.25 2.37
C GLY A 174 -15.96 -2.10 1.79
N ASP A 175 -16.24 -1.01 1.07
CA ASP A 175 -17.55 -0.71 0.48
C ASP A 175 -17.48 -0.71 -1.04
N LEU A 176 -17.76 -1.87 -1.65
CA LEU A 176 -17.73 -2.06 -3.12
C LEU A 176 -18.74 -1.20 -3.85
N GLY A 177 -19.92 -0.95 -3.26
CA GLY A 177 -20.94 -0.12 -3.86
C GLY A 177 -20.45 1.34 -4.01
N ARG A 178 -19.93 1.91 -2.96
CA ARG A 178 -19.33 3.26 -3.01
C ARG A 178 -18.09 3.32 -3.88
N ALA A 179 -17.24 2.29 -3.84
CA ALA A 179 -16.07 2.20 -4.72
C ALA A 179 -16.48 2.25 -6.20
N SER A 180 -17.51 1.47 -6.61
CA SER A 180 -18.03 1.49 -7.98
C SER A 180 -18.48 2.88 -8.42
N TRP A 181 -19.22 3.61 -7.57
CA TRP A 181 -19.64 4.98 -7.85
C TRP A 181 -18.45 5.94 -7.96
N ALA A 182 -17.50 5.85 -7.02
CA ALA A 182 -16.33 6.73 -7.02
C ALA A 182 -15.42 6.49 -8.23
N ILE A 183 -15.19 5.23 -8.61
CA ILE A 183 -14.44 4.87 -9.84
C ILE A 183 -15.10 5.48 -11.06
N ALA A 184 -16.43 5.26 -11.23
CA ALA A 184 -17.16 5.73 -12.40
C ALA A 184 -17.20 7.25 -12.55
N GLN A 185 -17.16 7.99 -11.44
CA GLN A 185 -17.34 9.45 -11.43
C GLN A 185 -16.01 10.22 -11.38
N SER A 186 -14.98 9.70 -10.67
CA SER A 186 -13.72 10.42 -10.49
C SER A 186 -12.72 10.21 -11.63
N GLY A 187 -12.75 9.06 -12.30
CA GLY A 187 -11.74 8.69 -13.29
C GLY A 187 -10.35 8.44 -12.73
N LEU A 188 -10.17 8.45 -11.40
CA LEU A 188 -8.92 8.11 -10.74
C LEU A 188 -8.55 6.64 -10.95
N ALA A 189 -7.27 6.34 -11.10
CA ALA A 189 -6.78 4.98 -11.04
C ALA A 189 -7.06 4.40 -9.64
N TRP A 190 -7.81 3.30 -9.57
CA TRP A 190 -8.26 2.75 -8.30
C TRP A 190 -7.44 1.53 -7.91
N TYR A 191 -6.89 1.54 -6.70
CA TYR A 191 -6.11 0.44 -6.15
C TYR A 191 -6.78 -0.11 -4.90
N SER A 192 -6.95 -1.43 -4.84
CA SER A 192 -7.33 -2.08 -3.59
C SER A 192 -6.26 -1.87 -2.53
N GLY A 193 -6.66 -1.49 -1.33
CA GLY A 193 -5.80 -1.42 -0.15
C GLY A 193 -6.11 -2.51 0.88
N ASP A 194 -7.01 -3.44 0.53
CA ASP A 194 -7.44 -4.57 1.33
C ASP A 194 -7.29 -5.85 0.50
N ASP A 195 -6.40 -6.75 0.92
CA ASP A 195 -6.06 -7.95 0.16
C ASP A 195 -7.25 -8.88 -0.07
N MET A 196 -8.19 -8.95 0.88
CA MET A 196 -9.44 -9.71 0.74
C MET A 196 -10.32 -9.17 -0.40
N LEU A 197 -10.18 -7.88 -0.73
CA LEU A 197 -10.98 -7.19 -1.74
C LEU A 197 -10.23 -6.97 -3.06
N ASN A 198 -9.04 -7.54 -3.24
CA ASN A 198 -8.27 -7.37 -4.48
C ASN A 198 -9.09 -7.78 -5.72
N LEU A 199 -9.57 -9.02 -5.79
CA LEU A 199 -10.39 -9.49 -6.92
C LEU A 199 -11.75 -8.79 -7.01
N PRO A 200 -12.53 -8.62 -5.93
CA PRO A 200 -13.78 -7.86 -5.97
C PRO A 200 -13.63 -6.43 -6.51
N LEU A 201 -12.59 -5.69 -6.09
CA LEU A 201 -12.35 -4.33 -6.60
C LEU A 201 -11.90 -4.31 -8.06
N LEU A 202 -11.06 -5.26 -8.51
CA LEU A 202 -10.74 -5.44 -9.92
C LEU A 202 -12.02 -5.63 -10.76
N SER A 203 -12.99 -6.40 -10.26
CA SER A 203 -14.26 -6.66 -10.96
C SER A 203 -15.14 -5.44 -11.15
N VAL A 204 -14.96 -4.38 -10.35
CA VAL A 204 -15.71 -3.11 -10.46
C VAL A 204 -14.87 -1.97 -11.03
N GLY A 205 -13.66 -2.25 -11.55
CA GLY A 205 -12.87 -1.28 -12.30
C GLY A 205 -11.59 -0.79 -11.62
N ALA A 206 -11.18 -1.40 -10.50
CA ALA A 206 -9.83 -1.13 -9.97
C ALA A 206 -8.77 -1.60 -10.98
N VAL A 207 -7.63 -0.92 -11.00
CA VAL A 207 -6.54 -1.19 -11.94
C VAL A 207 -5.46 -2.10 -11.34
N GLY A 208 -5.45 -2.26 -10.03
CA GLY A 208 -4.45 -3.02 -9.29
C GLY A 208 -4.68 -2.92 -7.79
N PHE A 209 -3.65 -3.20 -7.02
CA PHE A 209 -3.71 -3.16 -5.56
C PHE A 209 -2.37 -2.80 -4.92
N VAL A 210 -2.45 -2.29 -3.71
CA VAL A 210 -1.34 -2.03 -2.78
C VAL A 210 -1.47 -3.02 -1.64
N SER A 211 -0.85 -4.16 -1.80
CA SER A 211 -0.98 -5.36 -0.97
C SER A 211 -0.09 -5.32 0.28
N VAL A 212 -0.51 -6.00 1.33
CA VAL A 212 0.33 -6.38 2.46
C VAL A 212 0.83 -7.81 2.29
N VAL A 213 -0.03 -8.73 1.84
CA VAL A 213 0.36 -10.13 1.62
C VAL A 213 1.32 -10.33 0.43
N GLY A 214 1.51 -9.28 -0.38
CA GLY A 214 2.55 -9.25 -1.41
C GLY A 214 3.96 -9.51 -0.88
N HIS A 215 4.21 -9.42 0.41
CA HIS A 215 5.47 -9.84 1.00
C HIS A 215 5.74 -11.35 0.87
N VAL A 216 4.69 -12.16 0.77
CA VAL A 216 4.80 -13.63 0.82
C VAL A 216 4.16 -14.36 -0.37
N VAL A 217 3.30 -13.69 -1.16
CA VAL A 217 2.56 -14.33 -2.28
C VAL A 217 2.49 -13.45 -3.54
N THR A 218 3.46 -12.59 -3.80
CA THR A 218 3.48 -11.74 -5.01
C THR A 218 3.25 -12.52 -6.31
N PRO A 219 3.88 -13.69 -6.54
CA PRO A 219 3.63 -14.45 -7.78
C PRO A 219 2.17 -14.86 -7.97
N ASP A 220 1.49 -15.28 -6.90
CA ASP A 220 0.05 -15.61 -6.97
C ASP A 220 -0.81 -14.35 -7.23
N LEU A 221 -0.48 -13.21 -6.60
CA LEU A 221 -1.15 -11.93 -6.84
C LEU A 221 -0.97 -11.46 -8.29
N ARG A 222 0.21 -11.64 -8.86
CA ARG A 222 0.47 -11.36 -10.28
C ARG A 222 -0.40 -12.24 -11.17
N ALA A 223 -0.41 -13.55 -10.93
CA ALA A 223 -1.24 -14.50 -11.66
C ALA A 223 -2.75 -14.17 -11.54
N LEU A 224 -3.21 -13.70 -10.38
CA LEU A 224 -4.59 -13.27 -10.17
C LEU A 224 -4.96 -12.07 -11.07
N VAL A 225 -4.10 -11.04 -11.11
CA VAL A 225 -4.33 -9.87 -11.98
C VAL A 225 -4.33 -10.27 -13.45
N GLU A 226 -3.37 -11.09 -13.88
CA GLU A 226 -3.26 -11.55 -15.27
C GLU A 226 -4.46 -12.38 -15.69
N ALA A 227 -4.92 -13.30 -14.85
CA ALA A 227 -6.14 -14.09 -15.10
C ALA A 227 -7.38 -13.18 -15.23
N HIS A 228 -7.53 -12.20 -14.32
CA HIS A 228 -8.62 -11.23 -14.40
C HIS A 228 -8.57 -10.43 -15.71
N LEU A 229 -7.42 -9.89 -16.09
CA LEU A 229 -7.26 -9.06 -17.30
C LEU A 229 -7.45 -9.83 -18.60
N SER A 230 -7.10 -11.13 -18.61
CA SER A 230 -7.33 -12.01 -19.76
C SER A 230 -8.79 -12.50 -19.87
N GLY A 231 -9.63 -12.19 -18.88
CA GLY A 231 -11.02 -12.64 -18.83
C GLY A 231 -11.18 -14.08 -18.27
N ASP A 232 -10.13 -14.69 -17.75
CA ASP A 232 -10.17 -16.00 -17.08
C ASP A 232 -10.68 -15.84 -15.63
N VAL A 233 -12.00 -15.59 -15.53
CA VAL A 233 -12.68 -15.36 -14.25
C VAL A 233 -12.56 -16.57 -13.33
N GLN A 234 -12.62 -17.80 -13.90
CA GLN A 234 -12.50 -19.02 -13.12
C GLN A 234 -11.14 -19.09 -12.44
N LYS A 235 -10.05 -18.92 -13.21
CA LYS A 235 -8.68 -18.92 -12.70
C LYS A 235 -8.43 -17.83 -11.64
N ALA A 236 -8.90 -16.61 -11.90
CA ALA A 236 -8.81 -15.52 -10.93
C ALA A 236 -9.51 -15.86 -9.61
N THR A 237 -10.70 -16.48 -9.69
CA THR A 237 -11.48 -16.91 -8.51
C THR A 237 -10.76 -18.04 -7.76
N GLU A 238 -10.22 -19.04 -8.45
CA GLU A 238 -9.47 -20.14 -7.85
C GLU A 238 -8.24 -19.62 -7.07
N ILE A 239 -7.47 -18.68 -7.67
CA ILE A 239 -6.32 -18.08 -6.99
C ILE A 239 -6.78 -17.28 -5.77
N HIS A 240 -7.82 -16.45 -5.89
CA HIS A 240 -8.37 -15.70 -4.77
C HIS A 240 -8.78 -16.62 -3.61
N GLN A 241 -9.51 -17.69 -3.90
CA GLN A 241 -9.97 -18.67 -2.90
C GLN A 241 -8.81 -19.42 -2.24
N LYS A 242 -7.79 -19.82 -3.01
CA LYS A 242 -6.55 -20.40 -2.51
C LYS A 242 -5.86 -19.49 -1.48
N LEU A 243 -5.88 -18.18 -1.72
CA LEU A 243 -5.20 -17.19 -0.88
C LEU A 243 -6.00 -16.74 0.35
N LEU A 244 -7.29 -17.12 0.50
CA LEU A 244 -8.11 -16.72 1.65
C LEU A 244 -7.46 -17.02 3.02
N PRO A 245 -6.82 -18.16 3.24
CA PRO A 245 -6.11 -18.41 4.51
C PRO A 245 -4.97 -17.41 4.75
N VAL A 246 -4.21 -17.02 3.71
CA VAL A 246 -3.14 -16.02 3.79
C VAL A 246 -3.73 -14.65 4.12
N PHE A 247 -4.77 -14.23 3.40
CA PHE A 247 -5.45 -12.96 3.68
C PHE A 247 -5.94 -12.89 5.13
N THR A 248 -6.59 -13.95 5.60
CA THR A 248 -7.07 -14.02 6.98
C THR A 248 -5.92 -14.04 7.98
N GLY A 249 -4.92 -14.88 7.77
CA GLY A 249 -3.78 -15.06 8.68
C GLY A 249 -2.96 -13.80 8.87
N MET A 250 -2.68 -13.10 7.76
CA MET A 250 -1.88 -11.88 7.76
C MET A 250 -2.59 -10.66 8.39
N PHE A 251 -3.91 -10.75 8.64
CA PHE A 251 -4.72 -9.69 9.26
C PHE A 251 -5.42 -10.13 10.56
N ARG A 252 -4.99 -11.23 11.20
CA ARG A 252 -5.51 -11.60 12.54
C ARG A 252 -5.21 -10.55 13.61
N THR A 253 -4.14 -9.81 13.41
CA THR A 253 -3.81 -8.60 14.15
C THR A 253 -3.36 -7.51 13.17
N GLN A 254 -2.57 -6.52 13.61
CA GLN A 254 -2.04 -5.50 12.71
C GLN A 254 -1.14 -6.14 11.65
N GLY A 255 -1.42 -5.87 10.38
CA GLY A 255 -0.72 -6.52 9.25
C GLY A 255 0.80 -6.41 9.27
N VAL A 256 1.37 -5.33 9.84
CA VAL A 256 2.83 -5.22 9.97
C VAL A 256 3.41 -6.25 10.94
N ILE A 257 2.70 -6.58 12.03
CA ILE A 257 3.15 -7.55 13.04
C ILE A 257 3.27 -8.94 12.40
N THR A 258 2.20 -9.38 11.74
CA THR A 258 2.16 -10.67 11.05
C THR A 258 3.11 -10.74 9.86
N THR A 259 3.28 -9.62 9.12
CA THR A 259 4.21 -9.55 7.99
C THR A 259 5.65 -9.72 8.44
N LYS A 260 6.09 -9.01 9.47
CA LYS A 260 7.46 -9.18 10.01
C LYS A 260 7.69 -10.58 10.55
N ALA A 261 6.69 -11.17 11.22
CA ALA A 261 6.76 -12.56 11.65
C ALA A 261 6.88 -13.53 10.47
N ALA A 262 6.09 -13.35 9.40
CA ALA A 262 6.16 -14.18 8.20
C ALA A 262 7.52 -14.07 7.49
N LEU A 263 8.04 -12.86 7.31
CA LEU A 263 9.37 -12.62 6.72
C LEU A 263 10.47 -13.27 7.56
N THR A 264 10.41 -13.16 8.88
CA THR A 264 11.36 -13.82 9.79
C THR A 264 11.32 -15.33 9.64
N LEU A 265 10.12 -15.93 9.49
CA LEU A 265 9.98 -17.37 9.25
C LEU A 265 10.57 -17.81 7.91
N GLN A 266 10.61 -16.92 6.92
CA GLN A 266 11.22 -17.15 5.60
C GLN A 266 12.71 -16.79 5.55
N GLY A 267 13.31 -16.32 6.65
CA GLY A 267 14.70 -15.86 6.70
C GLY A 267 14.96 -14.56 5.95
N LEU A 268 13.92 -13.78 5.72
CA LEU A 268 13.99 -12.48 5.03
C LEU A 268 14.16 -11.32 6.02
N PRO A 269 14.72 -10.18 5.57
CA PRO A 269 14.90 -9.02 6.42
C PRO A 269 13.57 -8.44 6.94
N ALA A 270 13.43 -8.30 8.26
CA ALA A 270 12.25 -7.72 8.90
C ALA A 270 12.64 -6.96 10.19
N GLY A 271 13.39 -7.62 11.07
CA GLY A 271 13.77 -7.09 12.38
C GLY A 271 12.60 -6.96 13.35
N PRO A 272 12.84 -6.38 14.53
CA PRO A 272 11.82 -6.18 15.55
C PRO A 272 10.78 -5.13 15.12
N LEU A 273 9.70 -5.04 15.90
CA LEU A 273 8.74 -3.94 15.82
C LEU A 273 9.17 -2.81 16.77
N ARG A 274 8.78 -1.59 16.44
CA ARG A 274 8.90 -0.46 17.37
C ARG A 274 7.62 -0.30 18.18
N LEU A 275 7.75 -0.07 19.48
CA LEU A 275 6.59 0.22 20.32
C LEU A 275 5.77 1.40 19.75
N PRO A 276 4.44 1.35 19.86
CA PRO A 276 3.62 0.46 20.70
C PRO A 276 3.30 -0.91 20.11
N LEU A 277 3.81 -1.25 18.92
CA LEU A 277 3.64 -2.57 18.33
C LEU A 277 4.60 -3.57 19.00
N VAL A 278 4.15 -4.82 19.13
CA VAL A 278 4.91 -5.92 19.73
C VAL A 278 4.80 -7.16 18.86
N GLU A 279 5.74 -8.06 19.00
CA GLU A 279 5.81 -9.33 18.27
C GLU A 279 4.64 -10.26 18.63
N LEU A 280 4.35 -11.19 17.71
CA LEU A 280 3.38 -12.27 17.96
C LEU A 280 3.84 -13.15 19.12
N THR A 281 2.88 -13.61 19.92
CA THR A 281 3.09 -14.71 20.87
C THR A 281 3.43 -16.02 20.13
N ALA A 282 3.97 -16.99 20.86
CA ALA A 282 4.25 -18.33 20.29
C ALA A 282 2.98 -18.98 19.70
N GLN A 283 1.83 -18.80 20.36
CA GLN A 283 0.55 -19.34 19.88
C GLN A 283 0.08 -18.65 18.57
N GLU A 284 0.17 -17.33 18.50
CA GLU A 284 -0.18 -16.57 17.30
C GLU A 284 0.75 -16.89 16.13
N THR A 285 2.05 -17.05 16.41
CA THR A 285 3.04 -17.48 15.42
C THR A 285 2.73 -18.88 14.89
N ALA A 286 2.33 -19.83 15.75
CA ALA A 286 1.91 -21.16 15.32
C ALA A 286 0.67 -21.11 14.43
N GLN A 287 -0.31 -20.27 14.76
CA GLN A 287 -1.50 -20.09 13.93
C GLN A 287 -1.16 -19.44 12.57
N LEU A 288 -0.29 -18.44 12.56
CA LEU A 288 0.17 -17.80 11.31
C LEU A 288 0.83 -18.83 10.37
N LYS A 289 1.68 -19.73 10.91
CA LYS A 289 2.29 -20.82 10.11
C LYS A 289 1.24 -21.71 9.46
N ILE A 290 0.19 -22.06 10.19
CA ILE A 290 -0.93 -22.89 9.65
C ILE A 290 -1.63 -22.14 8.51
N ASP A 291 -1.96 -20.87 8.72
CA ASP A 291 -2.65 -20.04 7.73
C ASP A 291 -1.81 -19.86 6.45
N LEU A 292 -0.52 -19.59 6.59
CA LEU A 292 0.40 -19.42 5.46
C LEU A 292 0.58 -20.73 4.68
N ALA A 293 0.77 -21.85 5.38
CA ALA A 293 0.90 -23.17 4.74
C ALA A 293 -0.38 -23.59 4.01
N ALA A 294 -1.57 -23.27 4.56
CA ALA A 294 -2.86 -23.54 3.92
C ALA A 294 -3.04 -22.79 2.59
N GLY A 295 -2.44 -21.60 2.45
CA GLY A 295 -2.39 -20.85 1.19
C GLY A 295 -1.21 -21.17 0.28
N GLY A 296 -0.37 -22.16 0.65
CA GLY A 296 0.76 -22.62 -0.16
C GLY A 296 2.05 -21.83 0.01
N VAL A 297 2.15 -20.98 1.03
CA VAL A 297 3.39 -20.22 1.32
C VAL A 297 4.43 -21.17 1.91
N GLN A 298 5.64 -21.12 1.35
CA GLN A 298 6.81 -21.85 1.88
C GLN A 298 7.44 -21.06 3.03
N LEU A 299 7.77 -21.73 4.13
CA LEU A 299 8.34 -21.15 5.35
C LEU A 299 9.75 -21.70 5.59
#